data_bb0743bf60895dfa52e101c570784442
#
_entry.id   bb0743bf60895dfa52e101c570784442
#
_cell.length_a   1.000
_cell.length_b   1.000
_cell.length_c   1.000
_cell.angle_alpha   90.00
_cell.angle_beta   90.00
_cell.angle_gamma   90.00
#
_symmetry.space_group_name_H-M   'P 1'
#
loop_
_entity.id
_entity.type
_entity.pdbx_description
1 polymer ?
#
loop_
_entity_poly.entity_id
_entity_poly.type
_entity_poly.pdbx_seq_one_letter_code
_entity_poly.pdbx_strand_id
1 'polypeptide(L)'
;MARLRSEKSKRGGLDLLQRISAKDLRDVTLEVLMDHMQSRMCKNADHFRRYVRNPRVSNEILTPYKGFFKKAVSKEDAEAYKAEPMKLVAWVAQNIRVDNDCNLGGAPISPEGVWKARVADAHSRDIFFVSMARSMAIPARI
;
A
#
# COMPACT_ATOMS: atom_id res chain seq x y z
N MET A 1 -15.35 17.02 20.19
CA MET A 1 -14.66 15.75 19.76
C MET A 1 -14.99 15.37 18.32
N ALA A 2 -16.25 15.25 17.92
CA ALA A 2 -16.65 14.95 16.52
C ALA A 2 -16.18 16.01 15.51
N ARG A 3 -16.22 17.29 15.87
CA ARG A 3 -15.79 18.41 15.01
C ARG A 3 -14.27 18.37 14.73
N LEU A 4 -13.44 18.06 15.74
CA LEU A 4 -11.98 17.93 15.59
C LEU A 4 -11.60 16.71 14.73
N ARG A 5 -12.34 15.60 14.85
CA ARG A 5 -12.15 14.44 13.99
C ARG A 5 -12.51 14.74 12.54
N SER A 6 -13.58 15.49 12.31
CA SER A 6 -14.00 15.92 10.97
C SER A 6 -12.97 16.85 10.31
N GLU A 7 -12.39 17.80 11.06
CA GLU A 7 -11.37 18.70 10.52
C GLU A 7 -10.06 18.00 10.21
N LYS A 8 -9.61 17.07 11.06
CA LYS A 8 -8.45 16.24 10.77
C LYS A 8 -8.67 15.36 9.54
N SER A 9 -9.86 14.82 9.38
CA SER A 9 -10.24 14.03 8.20
C SER A 9 -10.24 14.88 6.93
N LYS A 10 -10.78 16.10 6.98
CA LYS A 10 -10.78 17.04 5.85
C LYS A 10 -9.37 17.45 5.43
N ARG A 11 -8.51 17.78 6.38
CA ARG A 11 -7.10 18.13 6.11
C ARG A 11 -6.33 16.96 5.52
N GLY A 12 -6.55 15.75 6.05
CA GLY A 12 -5.95 14.53 5.52
C GLY A 12 -6.40 14.23 4.09
N GLY A 13 -7.68 14.44 3.79
CA GLY A 13 -8.23 14.29 2.44
C GLY A 13 -7.64 15.28 1.45
N LEU A 14 -7.54 16.55 1.82
CA LEU A 14 -6.90 17.57 0.98
C LEU A 14 -5.43 17.25 0.71
N ASP A 15 -4.67 16.87 1.72
CA ASP A 15 -3.27 16.50 1.56
C ASP A 15 -3.11 15.28 0.64
N LEU A 16 -3.97 14.27 0.77
CA LEU A 16 -3.99 13.11 -0.13
C LEU A 16 -4.27 13.53 -1.58
N LEU A 17 -5.30 14.34 -1.81
CA LEU A 17 -5.68 14.82 -3.14
C LEU A 17 -4.59 15.67 -3.80
N GLN A 18 -3.88 16.47 -3.02
CA GLN A 18 -2.78 17.29 -3.51
C GLN A 18 -1.55 16.49 -3.94
N ARG A 19 -1.36 15.29 -3.37
CA ARG A 19 -0.22 14.42 -3.66
C ARG A 19 -0.46 13.43 -4.79
N ILE A 20 -1.73 13.15 -5.09
CA ILE A 20 -2.08 12.28 -6.21
C ILE A 20 -1.95 13.05 -7.53
N SER A 21 -1.37 12.43 -8.55
CA SER A 21 -1.23 13.04 -9.87
C SER A 21 -2.59 13.33 -10.50
N ALA A 22 -2.65 14.31 -11.41
CA ALA A 22 -3.88 14.63 -12.13
C ALA A 22 -4.41 13.43 -12.93
N LYS A 23 -3.51 12.60 -13.46
CA LYS A 23 -3.88 11.35 -14.14
C LYS A 23 -4.56 10.37 -13.17
N ASP A 24 -3.94 10.14 -12.02
CA ASP A 24 -4.48 9.20 -11.02
C ASP A 24 -5.82 9.69 -10.47
N LEU A 25 -6.00 11.01 -10.28
CA LEU A 25 -7.28 11.59 -9.85
C LEU A 25 -8.42 11.33 -10.84
N ARG A 26 -8.14 11.24 -12.13
CA ARG A 26 -9.15 10.92 -13.15
C ARG A 26 -9.54 9.45 -13.12
N ASP A 27 -8.58 8.58 -12.83
CA ASP A 27 -8.73 7.13 -12.97
C ASP A 27 -9.12 6.44 -11.66
N VAL A 28 -8.92 7.12 -10.51
CA VAL A 28 -9.17 6.57 -9.19
C VAL A 28 -10.66 6.64 -8.83
N THR A 29 -11.15 5.62 -8.13
CA THR A 29 -12.50 5.62 -7.56
C THR A 29 -12.51 6.20 -6.15
N LEU A 30 -13.68 6.63 -5.69
CA LEU A 30 -13.87 7.10 -4.32
C LEU A 30 -13.53 6.01 -3.29
N GLU A 31 -13.88 4.75 -3.59
CA GLU A 31 -13.55 3.59 -2.74
C GLU A 31 -12.04 3.48 -2.49
N VAL A 32 -11.23 3.62 -3.53
CA VAL A 32 -9.76 3.59 -3.42
C VAL A 32 -9.26 4.76 -2.57
N LEU A 33 -9.76 5.97 -2.81
CA LEU A 33 -9.37 7.15 -2.02
C LEU A 33 -9.71 6.97 -0.53
N MET A 34 -10.91 6.48 -0.23
CA MET A 34 -11.35 6.23 1.14
C MET A 34 -10.52 5.15 1.83
N ASP A 35 -10.14 4.11 1.11
CA ASP A 35 -9.26 3.06 1.63
C ASP A 35 -7.91 3.63 2.08
N HIS A 36 -7.27 4.44 1.25
CA HIS A 36 -5.98 5.04 1.58
C HIS A 36 -6.06 6.14 2.64
N MET A 37 -7.22 6.75 2.80
CA MET A 37 -7.48 7.68 3.91
C MET A 37 -7.45 6.99 5.29
N GLN A 38 -7.72 5.70 5.35
CA GLN A 38 -7.71 4.91 6.59
C GLN A 38 -6.31 4.44 7.00
N SER A 39 -5.27 4.92 6.33
CA SER A 39 -3.88 4.54 6.64
C SER A 39 -3.52 4.88 8.08
N ARG A 40 -2.85 3.95 8.75
CA ARG A 40 -2.34 4.14 10.12
C ARG A 40 -1.14 5.07 10.11
N MET A 41 -1.04 5.92 11.12
CA MET A 41 0.08 6.83 11.30
C MET A 41 1.38 6.08 11.63
N CYS A 42 2.49 6.55 11.09
CA CYS A 42 3.82 6.24 11.56
C CYS A 42 4.43 7.44 12.31
N LYS A 43 5.59 7.26 12.94
CA LYS A 43 6.19 8.29 13.80
C LYS A 43 6.54 9.57 13.06
N ASN A 44 7.03 9.49 11.83
CA ASN A 44 7.42 10.64 11.03
C ASN A 44 6.27 11.06 10.10
N ALA A 45 5.75 12.28 10.27
CA ALA A 45 4.61 12.78 9.51
C ALA A 45 4.89 12.90 8.00
N ASP A 46 6.10 13.28 7.60
CA ASP A 46 6.48 13.37 6.19
C ASP A 46 6.59 11.99 5.54
N HIS A 47 7.22 11.02 6.23
CA HIS A 47 7.23 9.62 5.80
C HIS A 47 5.83 9.04 5.72
N PHE A 48 4.94 9.37 6.65
CA PHE A 48 3.56 8.95 6.60
C PHE A 48 2.85 9.40 5.33
N ARG A 49 2.97 10.67 4.99
CA ARG A 49 2.32 11.24 3.80
C ARG A 49 2.87 10.66 2.50
N ARG A 50 4.18 10.53 2.39
CA ARG A 50 4.86 10.11 1.16
C ARG A 50 4.90 8.60 0.99
N TYR A 51 5.15 7.86 2.08
CA TYR A 51 5.56 6.47 2.02
C TYR A 51 4.64 5.50 2.76
N VAL A 52 3.57 5.98 3.33
CA VAL A 52 2.53 5.16 3.97
C VAL A 52 1.17 5.45 3.36
N ARG A 53 0.65 6.67 3.47
CA ARG A 53 -0.69 7.03 3.00
C ARG A 53 -0.78 7.10 1.48
N ASN A 54 0.27 7.50 0.80
CA ASN A 54 0.28 7.61 -0.66
C ASN A 54 -0.07 6.25 -1.30
N PRO A 55 -1.12 6.16 -2.13
CA PRO A 55 -1.51 4.91 -2.78
C PRO A 55 -0.54 4.48 -3.87
N ARG A 56 0.06 5.42 -4.58
CA ARG A 56 0.94 5.16 -5.73
C ARG A 56 2.30 4.63 -5.28
N VAL A 57 2.68 3.47 -5.79
CA VAL A 57 4.01 2.89 -5.61
C VAL A 57 4.87 3.09 -6.86
N SER A 58 4.39 2.72 -8.03
CA SER A 58 5.10 2.85 -9.31
C SER A 58 4.11 3.14 -10.44
N ASN A 59 3.82 2.17 -11.28
CA ASN A 59 2.98 2.30 -12.45
C ASN A 59 1.78 1.34 -12.46
N GLU A 60 1.43 0.81 -11.30
CA GLU A 60 0.29 -0.08 -11.12
C GLU A 60 -1.05 0.65 -11.20
N ILE A 61 -2.12 -0.09 -11.42
CA ILE A 61 -3.48 0.42 -11.22
C ILE A 61 -3.71 0.61 -9.72
N LEU A 62 -4.26 1.75 -9.33
CA LEU A 62 -4.56 2.01 -7.92
C LEU A 62 -5.72 1.13 -7.43
N THR A 63 -5.49 0.41 -6.36
CA THR A 63 -6.45 -0.50 -5.73
C THR A 63 -6.60 -0.20 -4.24
N PRO A 64 -7.72 -0.64 -3.60
CA PRO A 64 -7.92 -0.46 -2.16
C PRO A 64 -7.15 -1.52 -1.35
N TYR A 65 -5.84 -1.57 -1.50
CA TYR A 65 -5.01 -2.62 -0.90
C TYR A 65 -4.86 -2.50 0.63
N LYS A 66 -5.05 -1.31 1.20
CA LYS A 66 -4.87 -1.13 2.66
C LYS A 66 -5.92 -1.91 3.45
N GLY A 67 -7.18 -1.81 3.08
CA GLY A 67 -8.24 -2.61 3.66
C GLY A 67 -8.06 -4.10 3.41
N PHE A 68 -7.61 -4.47 2.22
CA PHE A 68 -7.32 -5.86 1.88
C PHE A 68 -6.27 -6.48 2.80
N PHE A 69 -5.11 -5.86 2.95
CA PHE A 69 -4.04 -6.39 3.81
C PHE A 69 -4.37 -6.31 5.29
N LYS A 70 -5.14 -5.32 5.71
CA LYS A 70 -5.64 -5.24 7.09
C LYS A 70 -6.45 -6.48 7.49
N LYS A 71 -7.19 -7.05 6.54
CA LYS A 71 -7.96 -8.29 6.76
C LYS A 71 -7.12 -9.55 6.55
N ALA A 72 -6.22 -9.53 5.57
CA ALA A 72 -5.43 -10.69 5.18
C ALA A 72 -4.27 -11.01 6.14
N VAL A 73 -3.67 -9.98 6.74
CA VAL A 73 -2.55 -10.11 7.67
C VAL A 73 -3.06 -10.02 9.10
N SER A 74 -2.67 -10.97 9.95
CA SER A 74 -3.04 -10.94 11.36
C SER A 74 -2.44 -9.72 12.07
N LYS A 75 -3.10 -9.25 13.11
CA LYS A 75 -2.61 -8.13 13.92
C LYS A 75 -1.23 -8.44 14.53
N GLU A 76 -1.04 -9.68 14.97
CA GLU A 76 0.23 -10.14 15.56
C GLU A 76 1.37 -10.09 14.54
N ASP A 77 1.14 -10.59 13.32
CA ASP A 77 2.12 -10.54 12.25
C ASP A 77 2.42 -9.10 11.82
N ALA A 78 1.41 -8.26 11.71
CA ALA A 78 1.59 -6.84 11.39
C ALA A 78 2.46 -6.11 12.42
N GLU A 79 2.23 -6.36 13.71
CA GLU A 79 3.06 -5.79 14.80
C GLU A 79 4.49 -6.33 14.76
N ALA A 80 4.69 -7.62 14.47
CA ALA A 80 6.01 -8.22 14.32
C ALA A 80 6.80 -7.62 13.16
N TYR A 81 6.17 -7.42 12.00
CA TYR A 81 6.80 -6.78 10.83
C TYR A 81 7.10 -5.30 11.06
N LYS A 82 6.22 -4.61 11.77
CA LYS A 82 6.43 -3.20 12.14
C LYS A 82 7.61 -3.03 13.10
N ALA A 83 7.76 -3.93 14.05
CA ALA A 83 8.88 -3.95 14.99
C ALA A 83 10.20 -4.29 14.28
N GLU A 84 10.17 -5.22 13.32
CA GLU A 84 11.35 -5.70 12.59
C GLU A 84 11.01 -5.90 11.09
N PRO A 85 11.14 -4.83 10.27
CA PRO A 85 10.75 -4.88 8.85
C PRO A 85 11.49 -5.93 8.02
N MET A 86 12.68 -6.36 8.43
CA MET A 86 13.42 -7.43 7.74
C MET A 86 12.68 -8.77 7.78
N LYS A 87 11.82 -9.00 8.75
CA LYS A 87 10.94 -10.18 8.78
C LYS A 87 9.93 -10.17 7.63
N LEU A 88 9.43 -8.98 7.25
CA LEU A 88 8.56 -8.86 6.09
C LEU A 88 9.33 -9.14 4.78
N VAL A 89 10.55 -8.65 4.66
CA VAL A 89 11.42 -8.93 3.51
C VAL A 89 11.63 -10.45 3.38
N ALA A 90 11.95 -11.13 4.46
CA ALA A 90 12.13 -12.57 4.49
C ALA A 90 10.84 -13.32 4.12
N TRP A 91 9.70 -12.89 4.65
CA TRP A 91 8.40 -13.49 4.32
C TRP A 91 8.08 -13.38 2.84
N VAL A 92 8.29 -12.23 2.23
CA VAL A 92 8.07 -12.01 0.79
C VAL A 92 9.00 -12.89 -0.04
N ALA A 93 10.28 -12.95 0.33
CA ALA A 93 11.26 -13.81 -0.36
C ALA A 93 10.89 -15.30 -0.33
N GLN A 94 10.32 -15.76 0.79
CA GLN A 94 9.95 -17.16 0.97
C GLN A 94 8.58 -17.52 0.36
N ASN A 95 7.65 -16.58 0.30
CA ASN A 95 6.26 -16.85 -0.06
C ASN A 95 5.88 -16.39 -1.46
N ILE A 96 6.60 -15.45 -2.05
CA ILE A 96 6.33 -14.95 -3.41
C ILE A 96 7.43 -15.43 -4.34
N ARG A 97 7.08 -16.34 -5.24
CA ARG A 97 7.98 -16.82 -6.27
C ARG A 97 8.11 -15.79 -7.38
N VAL A 98 9.32 -15.47 -7.79
CA VAL A 98 9.56 -14.58 -8.93
C VAL A 98 9.62 -15.38 -10.21
N ASP A 99 8.78 -15.01 -11.15
CA ASP A 99 8.74 -15.56 -12.50
C ASP A 99 8.42 -14.42 -13.48
N ASN A 100 9.42 -13.95 -14.19
CA ASN A 100 9.26 -12.81 -15.09
C ASN A 100 8.46 -13.17 -16.36
N ASP A 101 8.22 -14.42 -16.62
CA ASP A 101 7.40 -14.89 -17.75
C ASP A 101 5.91 -15.03 -17.39
N CYS A 102 5.54 -14.92 -16.12
CA CYS A 102 4.14 -15.04 -15.68
C CYS A 102 3.27 -13.82 -16.05
N ASN A 103 3.89 -12.70 -16.40
CA ASN A 103 3.20 -11.44 -16.72
C ASN A 103 3.45 -11.01 -18.17
N LEU A 104 2.77 -11.64 -19.10
CA LEU A 104 2.93 -11.37 -20.53
C LEU A 104 2.34 -10.04 -20.99
N GLY A 105 1.40 -9.47 -20.23
CA GLY A 105 0.74 -8.22 -20.55
C GLY A 105 1.54 -6.95 -20.25
N GLY A 106 2.65 -7.05 -19.53
CA GLY A 106 3.52 -5.93 -19.18
C GLY A 106 2.97 -4.96 -18.14
N ALA A 107 1.69 -5.00 -17.82
CA ALA A 107 1.10 -4.21 -16.74
C ALA A 107 1.38 -4.88 -15.39
N PRO A 108 1.71 -4.12 -14.33
CA PRO A 108 1.95 -4.71 -13.01
C PRO A 108 0.74 -5.49 -12.49
N ILE A 109 0.99 -6.63 -11.88
CA ILE A 109 -0.03 -7.41 -11.16
C ILE A 109 -0.40 -6.63 -9.90
N SER A 110 -1.70 -6.55 -9.59
CA SER A 110 -2.16 -5.87 -8.37
C SER A 110 -1.60 -6.53 -7.10
N PRO A 111 -1.41 -5.77 -6.01
CA PRO A 111 -0.95 -6.35 -4.74
C PRO A 111 -1.82 -7.50 -4.25
N GLU A 112 -3.14 -7.38 -4.39
CA GLU A 112 -4.10 -8.43 -4.05
C GLU A 112 -3.92 -9.68 -4.93
N GLY A 113 -3.65 -9.47 -6.22
CA GLY A 113 -3.37 -10.56 -7.16
C GLY A 113 -2.10 -11.33 -6.81
N VAL A 114 -1.04 -10.63 -6.44
CA VAL A 114 0.22 -11.24 -5.98
C VAL A 114 0.01 -12.05 -4.70
N TRP A 115 -0.73 -11.51 -3.75
CA TRP A 115 -1.07 -12.23 -2.51
C TRP A 115 -1.79 -13.55 -2.78
N LYS A 116 -2.75 -13.55 -3.69
CA LYS A 116 -3.54 -14.74 -4.04
C LYS A 116 -2.73 -15.76 -4.85
N ALA A 117 -1.99 -15.28 -5.83
CA ALA A 117 -1.23 -16.15 -6.74
C ALA A 117 0.09 -16.67 -6.15
N ARG A 118 0.72 -15.89 -5.26
CA ARG A 118 2.03 -16.19 -4.69
C ARG A 118 3.16 -16.32 -5.72
N VAL A 119 2.92 -15.79 -6.90
CA VAL A 119 3.89 -15.67 -7.99
C VAL A 119 3.72 -14.33 -8.67
N ALA A 120 4.82 -13.70 -9.04
CA ALA A 120 4.83 -12.40 -9.71
C ALA A 120 6.13 -12.20 -10.49
N ASP A 121 6.10 -11.31 -11.47
CA ASP A 121 7.33 -10.73 -12.01
C ASP A 121 8.04 -9.88 -10.94
N ALA A 122 9.32 -9.61 -11.12
CA ALA A 122 10.12 -8.91 -10.11
C ALA A 122 9.55 -7.53 -9.76
N HIS A 123 9.10 -6.76 -10.75
CA HIS A 123 8.52 -5.43 -10.52
C HIS A 123 7.21 -5.49 -9.74
N SER A 124 6.31 -6.41 -10.10
CA SER A 124 5.04 -6.61 -9.37
C SER A 124 5.27 -7.09 -7.94
N ARG A 125 6.29 -7.92 -7.70
CA ARG A 125 6.70 -8.31 -6.34
C ARG A 125 7.15 -7.10 -5.52
N ASP A 126 7.92 -6.20 -6.11
CA ASP A 126 8.41 -5.00 -5.40
C ASP A 126 7.25 -4.06 -5.06
N ILE A 127 6.32 -3.86 -5.98
CA ILE A 127 5.09 -3.10 -5.72
C ILE A 127 4.27 -3.77 -4.60
N PHE A 128 4.12 -5.08 -4.63
CA PHE A 128 3.44 -5.86 -3.58
C PHE A 128 4.09 -5.65 -2.21
N PHE A 129 5.41 -5.75 -2.13
CA PHE A 129 6.15 -5.53 -0.88
C PHE A 129 5.87 -4.14 -0.30
N VAL A 130 6.00 -3.10 -1.12
CA VAL A 130 5.76 -1.71 -0.69
C VAL A 130 4.31 -1.52 -0.26
N SER A 131 3.35 -2.05 -1.00
CA SER A 131 1.92 -1.96 -0.69
C SER A 131 1.58 -2.64 0.62
N MET A 132 2.10 -3.83 0.85
CA MET A 132 1.92 -4.58 2.09
C MET A 132 2.57 -3.85 3.28
N ALA A 133 3.78 -3.33 3.13
CA ALA A 133 4.47 -2.55 4.15
C ALA A 133 3.67 -1.29 4.52
N ARG A 134 3.23 -0.51 3.54
CA ARG A 134 2.42 0.70 3.77
C ARG A 134 1.10 0.39 4.49
N SER A 135 0.49 -0.76 4.22
CA SER A 135 -0.74 -1.21 4.89
C SER A 135 -0.56 -1.45 6.38
N MET A 136 0.67 -1.73 6.82
CA MET A 136 1.05 -1.92 8.22
C MET A 136 1.72 -0.69 8.84
N ALA A 137 1.60 0.48 8.21
CA ALA A 137 2.23 1.73 8.61
C ALA A 137 3.77 1.70 8.61
N ILE A 138 4.36 0.85 7.80
CA ILE A 138 5.80 0.81 7.56
C ILE A 138 6.09 1.67 6.33
N PRO A 139 6.82 2.79 6.45
CA PRO A 139 7.18 3.63 5.32
C PRO A 139 8.03 2.83 4.33
N ALA A 140 7.63 2.81 3.07
CA ALA A 140 8.32 2.07 2.03
C ALA A 140 8.18 2.74 0.66
N ARG A 141 9.17 2.55 -0.18
CA ARG A 141 9.21 2.96 -1.60
C ARG A 141 10.09 2.00 -2.40
N ILE A 142 9.91 2.00 -3.70
CA ILE A 142 10.87 1.42 -4.64
C ILE A 142 12.06 2.36 -4.80
#